data_477476e6f8ab59aae03e9f8e9e70457b
#
_entry.id   477476e6f8ab59aae03e9f8e9e70457b
#
_cell.length_a   1.000
_cell.length_b   1.000
_cell.length_c   1.000
_cell.angle_alpha   90.00
_cell.angle_beta   90.00
_cell.angle_gamma   90.00
#
_symmetry.space_group_name_H-M   'P 1'
#
loop_
_entity.id
_entity.type
_entity.pdbx_description
1 polymer ?
#
loop_
_entity_poly.entity_id
_entity_poly.type
_entity_poly.pdbx_seq_one_letter_code
_entity_poly.pdbx_strand_id
1 'polypeptide(L)'
;MKQIITLPFNPLSKTRDAKVMSMTPAMARHILKHHNNDNRKMSPSQVNKIAQSVKTHGWLYDGNPIAYNYKGNLTEGQHRLQFIGKQDDGEYDVVVVVGVEPDTFSNAALGKARRPHDEIYRKDNTAKPSQTAILGDLMKRRKGEKFTINTAVRNWDLWKEDILKAEDICNSFLTATSENPGYSKCKKTIGAWATACVNAKLGQEADEFLDLLKDQVNDSGSTCLTKDFYDTFKGIAWDMNTEATLTFMYNMLCTAMDRFLQRRDGAIALNLDKNNPTNSKCYRKFLA
;
A
#
# COMPACT_ATOMS: atom_id res chain seq x y z
N MET A 1 -43.06 16.96 16.33
CA MET A 1 -42.50 16.72 17.68
C MET A 1 -41.00 16.49 17.52
N LYS A 2 -40.12 17.23 18.24
CA LYS A 2 -38.68 16.93 18.28
C LYS A 2 -38.52 15.66 19.13
N GLN A 3 -38.09 14.59 18.54
CA GLN A 3 -37.78 13.35 19.23
C GLN A 3 -36.64 13.62 20.21
N ILE A 4 -36.89 13.49 21.51
CA ILE A 4 -35.87 13.62 22.54
C ILE A 4 -35.03 12.34 22.48
N ILE A 5 -33.75 12.48 22.06
CA ILE A 5 -32.83 11.36 22.01
C ILE A 5 -32.14 11.26 23.36
N THR A 6 -32.41 10.17 24.08
CA THR A 6 -31.74 9.85 25.35
C THR A 6 -30.55 8.92 25.05
N LEU A 7 -29.34 9.33 25.43
CA LEU A 7 -28.17 8.47 25.35
C LEU A 7 -28.19 7.48 26.53
N PRO A 8 -27.86 6.19 26.29
CA PRO A 8 -27.84 5.18 27.36
C PRO A 8 -26.56 5.24 28.23
N PHE A 9 -25.87 6.36 28.20
CA PHE A 9 -24.69 6.69 29.00
C PHE A 9 -24.65 8.20 29.29
N ASN A 10 -23.87 8.59 30.29
CA ASN A 10 -23.70 10.01 30.63
C ASN A 10 -22.36 10.54 30.05
N PRO A 11 -22.38 11.36 28.99
CA PRO A 11 -21.18 11.94 28.39
C PRO A 11 -20.38 12.83 29.37
N LEU A 12 -21.03 13.39 30.39
CA LEU A 12 -20.42 14.27 31.42
C LEU A 12 -19.88 13.48 32.62
N SER A 13 -19.87 12.15 32.57
CA SER A 13 -19.38 11.33 33.67
C SER A 13 -17.90 11.62 33.95
N LYS A 14 -17.60 11.89 35.23
CA LYS A 14 -16.20 11.96 35.74
C LYS A 14 -15.67 10.59 36.14
N THR A 15 -16.57 9.61 36.31
CA THR A 15 -16.16 8.23 36.57
C THR A 15 -15.72 7.60 35.27
N ARG A 16 -14.56 6.99 35.27
CA ARG A 16 -14.04 6.23 34.11
C ARG A 16 -14.87 4.96 33.95
N ASP A 17 -15.50 4.84 32.79
CA ASP A 17 -16.32 3.68 32.47
C ASP A 17 -16.22 3.36 30.98
N ALA A 18 -16.40 2.08 30.64
CA ALA A 18 -16.41 1.60 29.28
C ALA A 18 -17.56 0.59 29.08
N LYS A 19 -18.40 0.84 28.12
CA LYS A 19 -19.58 0.00 27.85
C LYS A 19 -19.72 -0.30 26.37
N VAL A 20 -20.00 -1.56 26.04
CA VAL A 20 -20.45 -1.96 24.70
C VAL A 20 -21.93 -1.64 24.58
N MET A 21 -22.31 -1.03 23.46
CA MET A 21 -23.70 -0.69 23.17
C MET A 21 -23.96 -0.60 21.67
N SER A 22 -25.23 -0.74 21.30
CA SER A 22 -25.70 -0.46 19.94
C SER A 22 -25.92 1.04 19.74
N MET A 23 -25.29 1.59 18.70
CA MET A 23 -25.37 2.99 18.30
C MET A 23 -26.30 3.12 17.09
N THR A 24 -27.37 3.90 17.23
CA THR A 24 -28.27 4.20 16.10
C THR A 24 -27.81 5.44 15.33
N PRO A 25 -28.23 5.60 14.05
CA PRO A 25 -27.97 6.82 13.28
C PRO A 25 -28.46 8.10 13.97
N ALA A 26 -29.61 8.05 14.66
CA ALA A 26 -30.14 9.18 15.41
C ALA A 26 -29.24 9.58 16.59
N MET A 27 -28.74 8.60 17.36
CA MET A 27 -27.77 8.83 18.46
C MET A 27 -26.48 9.43 17.92
N ALA A 28 -25.95 8.88 16.82
CA ALA A 28 -24.71 9.36 16.21
C ALA A 28 -24.82 10.81 15.75
N ARG A 29 -25.93 11.19 15.11
CA ARG A 29 -26.21 12.59 14.71
C ARG A 29 -26.34 13.51 15.94
N HIS A 30 -27.00 13.05 16.98
CA HIS A 30 -27.13 13.81 18.22
C HIS A 30 -25.76 14.08 18.85
N ILE A 31 -24.95 13.06 18.99
CA ILE A 31 -23.59 13.16 19.55
C ILE A 31 -22.72 14.14 18.75
N LEU A 32 -22.69 14.00 17.43
CA LEU A 32 -21.90 14.89 16.56
C LEU A 32 -22.34 16.35 16.67
N LYS A 33 -23.63 16.59 16.88
CA LYS A 33 -24.19 17.94 17.01
C LYS A 33 -23.89 18.59 18.35
N HIS A 34 -23.87 17.82 19.44
CA HIS A 34 -23.85 18.37 20.80
C HIS A 34 -22.54 18.12 21.57
N HIS A 35 -21.73 17.16 21.14
CA HIS A 35 -20.53 16.71 21.87
C HIS A 35 -19.24 16.76 21.05
N ASN A 36 -19.26 17.23 19.79
CA ASN A 36 -18.10 17.25 18.90
C ASN A 36 -17.53 18.68 18.70
N ASN A 37 -17.53 19.50 19.74
CA ASN A 37 -17.23 20.94 19.63
C ASN A 37 -15.71 21.22 19.52
N ASP A 38 -14.87 20.44 20.22
CA ASP A 38 -13.42 20.67 20.34
C ASP A 38 -12.60 19.62 19.57
N ASN A 39 -13.14 19.08 18.50
CA ASN A 39 -12.48 18.03 17.75
C ASN A 39 -11.81 18.58 16.48
N ARG A 40 -10.82 17.80 15.95
CA ARG A 40 -10.20 18.12 14.66
C ARG A 40 -11.24 18.17 13.55
N LYS A 41 -10.91 18.89 12.47
CA LYS A 41 -11.76 18.97 11.28
C LYS A 41 -12.14 17.56 10.76
N MET A 42 -13.42 17.35 10.47
CA MET A 42 -13.93 16.13 9.88
C MET A 42 -13.27 15.86 8.52
N SER A 43 -12.73 14.66 8.33
CA SER A 43 -12.12 14.25 7.07
C SER A 43 -13.07 13.38 6.24
N PRO A 44 -13.61 13.88 5.11
CA PRO A 44 -14.46 13.08 4.22
C PRO A 44 -13.77 11.81 3.72
N SER A 45 -12.45 11.88 3.49
CA SER A 45 -11.67 10.73 3.03
C SER A 45 -11.63 9.60 4.06
N GLN A 46 -11.58 9.91 5.37
CA GLN A 46 -11.62 8.90 6.42
C GLN A 46 -13.03 8.28 6.54
N VAL A 47 -14.08 9.08 6.43
CA VAL A 47 -15.46 8.56 6.39
C VAL A 47 -15.67 7.63 5.20
N ASN A 48 -15.14 7.99 4.02
CA ASN A 48 -15.22 7.15 2.83
C ASN A 48 -14.45 5.83 2.98
N LYS A 49 -13.30 5.82 3.67
CA LYS A 49 -12.57 4.58 3.99
C LYS A 49 -13.39 3.65 4.87
N ILE A 50 -14.07 4.19 5.88
CA ILE A 50 -14.97 3.42 6.74
C ILE A 50 -16.11 2.85 5.89
N ALA A 51 -16.76 3.67 5.06
CA ALA A 51 -17.83 3.23 4.17
C ALA A 51 -17.39 2.10 3.23
N GLN A 52 -16.20 2.19 2.65
CA GLN A 52 -15.66 1.13 1.80
C GLN A 52 -15.39 -0.16 2.59
N SER A 53 -14.85 -0.05 3.80
CA SER A 53 -14.63 -1.21 4.66
C SER A 53 -15.95 -1.90 5.02
N VAL A 54 -16.95 -1.12 5.42
CA VAL A 54 -18.28 -1.64 5.76
C VAL A 54 -18.96 -2.27 4.55
N LYS A 55 -18.82 -1.70 3.36
CA LYS A 55 -19.36 -2.28 2.11
C LYS A 55 -18.76 -3.66 1.81
N THR A 56 -17.48 -3.86 2.17
CA THR A 56 -16.75 -5.10 1.85
C THR A 56 -16.93 -6.18 2.91
N HIS A 57 -16.98 -5.78 4.19
CA HIS A 57 -16.89 -6.71 5.33
C HIS A 57 -18.09 -6.63 6.29
N GLY A 58 -19.04 -5.74 6.05
CA GLY A 58 -20.04 -5.35 7.04
C GLY A 58 -19.46 -4.47 8.15
N TRP A 59 -20.30 -4.08 9.10
CA TRP A 59 -19.86 -3.40 10.31
C TRP A 59 -19.16 -4.40 11.23
N LEU A 60 -17.87 -4.19 11.48
CA LEU A 60 -17.10 -5.03 12.40
C LEU A 60 -16.92 -4.30 13.73
N TYR A 61 -17.24 -5.00 14.82
CA TYR A 61 -16.87 -4.58 16.16
C TYR A 61 -15.35 -4.73 16.34
N ASP A 62 -14.62 -3.63 16.26
CA ASP A 62 -13.16 -3.60 16.25
C ASP A 62 -12.54 -3.20 17.61
N GLY A 63 -13.38 -2.98 18.62
CA GLY A 63 -12.96 -2.55 19.96
C GLY A 63 -12.43 -1.11 20.04
N ASN A 64 -12.37 -0.37 18.94
CA ASN A 64 -11.97 1.03 18.97
C ASN A 64 -13.06 1.89 19.62
N PRO A 65 -12.77 2.70 20.66
CA PRO A 65 -13.78 3.39 21.42
C PRO A 65 -14.34 4.62 20.71
N ILE A 66 -15.57 4.96 21.05
CA ILE A 66 -16.13 6.32 20.98
C ILE A 66 -15.90 6.91 22.36
N ALA A 67 -14.98 7.87 22.48
CA ALA A 67 -14.51 8.32 23.78
C ALA A 67 -14.93 9.77 24.07
N TYR A 68 -15.29 10.02 25.34
CA TYR A 68 -15.67 11.32 25.86
C TYR A 68 -14.78 11.71 27.02
N ASN A 69 -14.34 12.96 27.04
CA ASN A 69 -13.71 13.50 28.22
C ASN A 69 -14.75 13.87 29.29
N TYR A 70 -14.32 14.08 30.51
CA TYR A 70 -15.22 14.41 31.63
C TYR A 70 -15.91 15.79 31.49
N LYS A 71 -15.55 16.60 30.46
CA LYS A 71 -16.27 17.82 30.08
C LYS A 71 -17.41 17.53 29.09
N GLY A 72 -17.59 16.28 28.69
CA GLY A 72 -18.62 15.84 27.78
C GLY A 72 -18.27 16.00 26.30
N ASN A 73 -17.05 16.38 25.98
CA ASN A 73 -16.60 16.51 24.60
C ASN A 73 -16.11 15.16 24.05
N LEU A 74 -16.51 14.85 22.81
CA LEU A 74 -16.03 13.71 22.06
C LEU A 74 -14.53 13.88 21.77
N THR A 75 -13.71 12.91 22.17
CA THR A 75 -12.27 12.91 21.95
C THR A 75 -11.85 11.90 20.87
N GLU A 76 -12.62 10.83 20.67
CA GLU A 76 -12.35 9.81 19.66
C GLU A 76 -13.65 9.29 19.04
N GLY A 77 -13.60 8.80 17.79
CA GLY A 77 -14.73 8.15 17.13
C GLY A 77 -15.56 9.04 16.20
N GLN A 78 -15.23 10.34 16.00
CA GLN A 78 -16.01 11.26 15.17
C GLN A 78 -16.31 10.76 13.75
N HIS A 79 -15.34 10.12 13.08
CA HIS A 79 -15.50 9.63 11.70
C HIS A 79 -16.44 8.41 11.63
N ARG A 80 -16.41 7.53 12.65
CA ARG A 80 -17.34 6.41 12.77
C ARG A 80 -18.75 6.89 13.04
N LEU A 81 -18.91 7.83 13.96
CA LEU A 81 -20.22 8.47 14.22
C LEU A 81 -20.73 9.19 12.97
N GLN A 82 -19.86 9.85 12.19
CA GLN A 82 -20.26 10.49 10.94
C GLN A 82 -20.71 9.47 9.88
N PHE A 83 -20.06 8.31 9.81
CA PHE A 83 -20.50 7.22 8.95
C PHE A 83 -21.87 6.69 9.40
N ILE A 84 -22.01 6.32 10.69
CA ILE A 84 -23.26 5.82 11.27
C ILE A 84 -24.39 6.84 11.08
N GLY A 85 -24.14 8.11 11.40
CA GLY A 85 -25.13 9.19 11.30
C GLY A 85 -25.63 9.47 9.88
N LYS A 86 -24.93 9.02 8.84
CA LYS A 86 -25.33 9.10 7.43
C LYS A 86 -26.23 7.95 6.99
N GLN A 87 -26.37 6.90 7.78
CA GLN A 87 -27.25 5.79 7.45
C GLN A 87 -28.72 6.18 7.76
N ASP A 88 -29.63 5.57 7.05
CA ASP A 88 -31.08 5.81 7.26
C ASP A 88 -31.56 5.10 8.53
N ASP A 89 -31.07 3.86 8.73
CA ASP A 89 -31.41 3.00 9.85
C ASP A 89 -30.23 2.11 10.28
N GLY A 90 -30.46 1.17 11.16
CA GLY A 90 -29.51 0.17 11.62
C GLY A 90 -29.00 0.42 13.03
N GLU A 91 -28.36 -0.62 13.56
CA GLU A 91 -27.71 -0.64 14.86
C GLU A 91 -26.25 -1.09 14.68
N TYR A 92 -25.34 -0.36 15.33
CA TYR A 92 -23.91 -0.51 15.16
C TYR A 92 -23.26 -0.71 16.51
N ASP A 93 -22.74 -1.89 16.79
CA ASP A 93 -22.07 -2.18 18.06
C ASP A 93 -20.77 -1.39 18.18
N VAL A 94 -20.66 -0.64 19.28
CA VAL A 94 -19.51 0.23 19.58
C VAL A 94 -19.15 0.12 21.05
N VAL A 95 -17.87 0.39 21.37
CA VAL A 95 -17.45 0.67 22.74
C VAL A 95 -17.59 2.16 22.99
N VAL A 96 -18.29 2.55 24.03
CA VAL A 96 -18.33 3.93 24.52
C VAL A 96 -17.49 4.01 25.78
N VAL A 97 -16.55 4.95 25.81
CA VAL A 97 -15.68 5.24 26.96
C VAL A 97 -15.97 6.66 27.44
N VAL A 98 -16.18 6.82 28.74
CA VAL A 98 -16.42 8.12 29.39
C VAL A 98 -15.38 8.40 30.47
N GLY A 99 -15.28 9.64 30.92
CA GLY A 99 -14.37 10.04 31.99
C GLY A 99 -12.90 10.13 31.57
N VAL A 100 -12.63 10.32 30.26
CA VAL A 100 -11.27 10.51 29.74
C VAL A 100 -10.75 11.90 30.13
N GLU A 101 -9.46 12.01 30.43
CA GLU A 101 -8.81 13.30 30.69
C GLU A 101 -8.81 14.18 29.42
N PRO A 102 -9.13 15.49 29.51
CA PRO A 102 -9.21 16.36 28.31
C PRO A 102 -7.91 16.46 27.54
N ASP A 103 -6.76 16.43 28.21
CA ASP A 103 -5.44 16.67 27.62
C ASP A 103 -4.81 15.41 27.01
N THR A 104 -5.52 14.27 27.04
CA THR A 104 -5.04 13.00 26.47
C THR A 104 -5.14 12.92 24.95
N PHE A 105 -5.76 13.90 24.32
CA PHE A 105 -5.94 13.94 22.87
C PHE A 105 -4.60 13.86 22.09
N SER A 106 -3.57 14.56 22.59
CA SER A 106 -2.21 14.51 22.02
C SER A 106 -1.55 13.13 22.17
N ASN A 107 -1.87 12.40 23.24
CA ASN A 107 -1.28 11.09 23.55
C ASN A 107 -2.00 9.94 22.82
N ALA A 108 -3.30 10.06 22.54
CA ALA A 108 -4.09 9.05 21.83
C ALA A 108 -3.58 8.82 20.39
N ALA A 109 -2.91 9.80 19.79
CA ALA A 109 -2.35 9.73 18.44
C ALA A 109 -0.95 9.13 18.35
N LEU A 110 -0.31 8.76 19.47
CA LEU A 110 1.06 8.22 19.50
C LEU A 110 1.16 6.77 19.00
N GLY A 111 0.04 6.09 18.79
CA GLY A 111 0.02 4.75 18.21
C GLY A 111 0.58 4.75 16.79
N LYS A 112 1.61 3.90 16.54
CA LYS A 112 2.15 3.71 15.19
C LYS A 112 1.05 3.19 14.26
N ALA A 113 0.76 3.91 13.19
CA ALA A 113 -0.16 3.43 12.18
C ALA A 113 0.34 2.10 11.58
N ARG A 114 -0.53 1.10 11.55
CA ARG A 114 -0.21 -0.19 10.93
C ARG A 114 0.12 0.00 9.45
N ARG A 115 1.17 -0.65 9.00
CA ARG A 115 1.62 -0.68 7.61
C ARG A 115 1.17 -1.98 6.95
N PRO A 116 1.08 -2.05 5.62
CA PRO A 116 0.79 -3.31 4.92
C PRO A 116 1.70 -4.46 5.34
N HIS A 117 2.99 -4.21 5.58
CA HIS A 117 3.93 -5.22 6.05
C HIS A 117 3.55 -5.78 7.43
N ASP A 118 3.11 -4.93 8.37
CA ASP A 118 2.76 -5.37 9.72
C ASP A 118 1.60 -6.38 9.70
N GLU A 119 0.64 -6.21 8.79
CA GLU A 119 -0.49 -7.13 8.63
C GLU A 119 -0.11 -8.39 7.85
N ILE A 120 0.74 -8.30 6.83
CA ILE A 120 1.30 -9.48 6.15
C ILE A 120 2.09 -10.31 7.15
N TYR A 121 3.00 -9.68 7.93
CA TYR A 121 3.82 -10.37 8.93
C TYR A 121 2.98 -11.01 10.04
N ARG A 122 1.89 -10.39 10.45
CA ARG A 122 0.95 -10.99 11.42
C ARG A 122 0.33 -12.30 10.92
N LYS A 123 0.10 -12.39 9.60
CA LYS A 123 -0.47 -13.58 8.94
C LYS A 123 0.61 -14.58 8.57
N ASP A 124 1.75 -14.11 8.15
CA ASP A 124 2.90 -14.87 7.70
C ASP A 124 4.19 -14.27 8.29
N ASN A 125 4.63 -14.82 9.41
CA ASN A 125 5.78 -14.33 10.15
C ASN A 125 7.13 -14.53 9.43
N THR A 126 7.13 -15.18 8.27
CA THR A 126 8.32 -15.33 7.41
C THR A 126 8.47 -14.19 6.41
N ALA A 127 7.41 -13.36 6.23
CA ALA A 127 7.42 -12.26 5.28
C ALA A 127 8.44 -11.18 5.66
N LYS A 128 9.27 -10.78 4.70
CA LYS A 128 10.27 -9.71 4.87
C LYS A 128 9.74 -8.35 4.38
N PRO A 129 10.21 -7.22 4.95
CA PRO A 129 9.85 -5.89 4.45
C PRO A 129 10.18 -5.67 2.95
N SER A 130 11.28 -6.25 2.45
CA SER A 130 11.67 -6.22 1.03
C SER A 130 10.62 -6.84 0.13
N GLN A 131 10.09 -7.99 0.51
CA GLN A 131 9.05 -8.73 -0.22
C GLN A 131 7.74 -7.95 -0.27
N THR A 132 7.36 -7.32 0.84
CA THR A 132 6.18 -6.43 0.87
C THR A 132 6.38 -5.20 -0.02
N ALA A 133 7.60 -4.67 -0.11
CA ALA A 133 7.92 -3.56 -1.00
C ALA A 133 7.83 -3.97 -2.48
N ILE A 134 8.29 -5.19 -2.82
CA ILE A 134 8.13 -5.79 -4.15
C ILE A 134 6.65 -5.93 -4.51
N LEU A 135 5.85 -6.52 -3.61
CA LEU A 135 4.40 -6.64 -3.80
C LEU A 135 3.75 -5.27 -4.02
N GLY A 136 4.11 -4.27 -3.22
CA GLY A 136 3.59 -2.90 -3.35
C GLY A 136 3.94 -2.26 -4.69
N ASP A 137 5.13 -2.48 -5.22
CA ASP A 137 5.53 -1.98 -6.53
C ASP A 137 4.83 -2.73 -7.66
N LEU A 138 4.70 -4.05 -7.57
CA LEU A 138 3.95 -4.89 -8.51
C LEU A 138 2.49 -4.45 -8.59
N MET A 139 1.82 -4.24 -7.45
CA MET A 139 0.42 -3.81 -7.41
C MET A 139 0.20 -2.44 -8.04
N LYS A 140 1.16 -1.52 -7.90
CA LYS A 140 1.11 -0.21 -8.57
C LYS A 140 1.19 -0.32 -10.09
N ARG A 141 1.90 -1.33 -10.62
CA ARG A 141 2.04 -1.58 -12.06
C ARG A 141 0.80 -2.23 -12.66
N ARG A 142 0.01 -2.92 -11.84
CA ARG A 142 -1.28 -3.49 -12.28
C ARG A 142 -2.35 -2.42 -12.30
N LYS A 143 -3.10 -2.34 -13.41
CA LYS A 143 -4.15 -1.33 -13.60
C LYS A 143 -5.23 -1.41 -12.52
N GLY A 144 -5.44 -0.28 -11.83
CA GLY A 144 -6.61 -0.04 -11.00
C GLY A 144 -6.53 -0.52 -9.55
N GLU A 145 -5.48 -1.20 -9.13
CA GLU A 145 -5.39 -1.69 -7.76
C GLU A 145 -4.52 -0.80 -6.87
N LYS A 146 -5.13 -0.23 -5.83
CA LYS A 146 -4.40 0.54 -4.82
C LYS A 146 -3.79 -0.39 -3.79
N PHE A 147 -2.50 -0.20 -3.48
CA PHE A 147 -1.83 -0.92 -2.41
C PHE A 147 -2.26 -0.35 -1.05
N THR A 148 -3.19 -1.04 -0.41
CA THR A 148 -3.71 -0.76 0.93
C THR A 148 -3.43 -1.95 1.83
N ILE A 149 -3.68 -1.82 3.15
CA ILE A 149 -3.54 -2.94 4.08
C ILE A 149 -4.37 -4.15 3.62
N ASN A 150 -5.64 -3.94 3.27
CA ASN A 150 -6.55 -5.02 2.89
C ASN A 150 -6.14 -5.68 1.56
N THR A 151 -5.75 -4.88 0.55
CA THR A 151 -5.29 -5.43 -0.73
C THR A 151 -3.93 -6.11 -0.60
N ALA A 152 -3.07 -5.64 0.29
CA ALA A 152 -1.76 -6.24 0.54
C ALA A 152 -1.87 -7.68 1.07
N VAL A 153 -2.72 -7.90 2.09
CA VAL A 153 -2.91 -9.24 2.67
C VAL A 153 -3.50 -10.22 1.66
N ARG A 154 -4.54 -9.80 0.90
CA ARG A 154 -5.15 -10.62 -0.14
C ARG A 154 -4.14 -10.98 -1.24
N ASN A 155 -3.39 -10.00 -1.72
CA ASN A 155 -2.44 -10.22 -2.80
C ASN A 155 -1.18 -10.95 -2.34
N TRP A 156 -0.82 -10.89 -1.04
CA TRP A 156 0.28 -11.68 -0.51
C TRP A 156 0.07 -13.18 -0.75
N ASP A 157 -1.11 -13.71 -0.46
CA ASP A 157 -1.42 -15.12 -0.67
C ASP A 157 -1.33 -15.53 -2.14
N LEU A 158 -1.65 -14.62 -3.06
CA LEU A 158 -1.60 -14.88 -4.50
C LEU A 158 -0.19 -14.83 -5.08
N TRP A 159 0.68 -13.98 -4.53
CA TRP A 159 1.96 -13.64 -5.14
C TRP A 159 3.18 -14.09 -4.34
N LYS A 160 2.99 -14.61 -3.12
CA LYS A 160 4.09 -14.99 -2.22
C LYS A 160 5.12 -15.88 -2.90
N GLU A 161 4.69 -16.97 -3.53
CA GLU A 161 5.61 -17.93 -4.14
C GLU A 161 6.39 -17.34 -5.31
N ASP A 162 5.72 -16.55 -6.15
CA ASP A 162 6.38 -15.87 -7.26
C ASP A 162 7.36 -14.80 -6.78
N ILE A 163 7.04 -14.09 -5.68
CA ILE A 163 7.94 -13.13 -5.05
C ILE A 163 9.18 -13.82 -4.46
N LEU A 164 9.02 -14.97 -3.81
CA LEU A 164 10.14 -15.71 -3.26
C LEU A 164 11.09 -16.18 -4.37
N LYS A 165 10.56 -16.77 -5.45
CA LYS A 165 11.34 -17.17 -6.62
C LYS A 165 12.04 -15.98 -7.28
N ALA A 166 11.34 -14.84 -7.40
CA ALA A 166 11.91 -13.62 -7.96
C ALA A 166 12.99 -13.03 -7.06
N GLU A 167 12.88 -13.13 -5.73
CA GLU A 167 13.93 -12.72 -4.80
C GLU A 167 15.20 -13.54 -5.03
N ASP A 168 15.09 -14.85 -5.21
CA ASP A 168 16.23 -15.73 -5.49
C ASP A 168 16.90 -15.36 -6.82
N ILE A 169 16.14 -15.16 -7.89
CA ILE A 169 16.63 -14.70 -9.21
C ILE A 169 17.37 -13.37 -9.09
N CYS A 170 16.83 -12.42 -8.34
CA CYS A 170 17.41 -11.08 -8.21
C CYS A 170 18.62 -11.01 -7.28
N ASN A 171 18.76 -11.92 -6.32
CA ASN A 171 19.78 -11.82 -5.27
C ASN A 171 21.20 -11.81 -5.81
N SER A 172 21.53 -12.68 -6.77
CA SER A 172 22.85 -12.72 -7.41
C SER A 172 23.17 -11.38 -8.09
N PHE A 173 22.26 -10.87 -8.91
CA PHE A 173 22.40 -9.60 -9.61
C PHE A 173 22.53 -8.41 -8.64
N LEU A 174 21.63 -8.29 -7.66
CA LEU A 174 21.60 -7.16 -6.71
C LEU A 174 22.82 -7.16 -5.78
N THR A 175 23.37 -8.33 -5.45
CA THR A 175 24.59 -8.44 -4.66
C THR A 175 25.81 -8.01 -5.49
N ALA A 176 25.95 -8.53 -6.70
CA ALA A 176 27.06 -8.20 -7.59
C ALA A 176 27.07 -6.72 -8.03
N THR A 177 25.89 -6.09 -8.07
CA THR A 177 25.71 -4.69 -8.48
C THR A 177 25.46 -3.73 -7.31
N SER A 178 25.73 -4.17 -6.07
CA SER A 178 25.44 -3.42 -4.84
C SER A 178 26.11 -2.05 -4.75
N GLU A 179 27.28 -1.90 -5.36
CA GLU A 179 28.02 -0.64 -5.43
C GLU A 179 27.41 0.36 -6.43
N ASN A 180 26.55 -0.11 -7.33
CA ASN A 180 25.86 0.78 -8.25
C ASN A 180 24.63 1.40 -7.56
N PRO A 181 24.65 2.72 -7.26
CA PRO A 181 23.56 3.36 -6.51
C PRO A 181 22.24 3.33 -7.26
N GLY A 182 22.23 3.23 -8.58
CA GLY A 182 21.02 3.13 -9.39
C GLY A 182 20.27 1.81 -9.16
N TYR A 183 20.95 0.68 -9.24
CA TYR A 183 20.34 -0.63 -8.98
C TYR A 183 19.89 -0.77 -7.54
N SER A 184 20.70 -0.28 -6.59
CA SER A 184 20.32 -0.27 -5.17
C SER A 184 19.00 0.46 -4.91
N LYS A 185 18.76 1.61 -5.56
CA LYS A 185 17.50 2.38 -5.45
C LYS A 185 16.31 1.69 -6.13
N CYS A 186 16.55 0.82 -7.11
CA CYS A 186 15.50 0.14 -7.89
C CYS A 186 15.19 -1.28 -7.44
N LYS A 187 15.76 -1.78 -6.34
CA LYS A 187 15.60 -3.18 -5.87
C LYS A 187 14.15 -3.68 -5.91
N LYS A 188 13.21 -2.91 -5.35
CA LYS A 188 11.79 -3.29 -5.35
C LYS A 188 11.19 -3.38 -6.75
N THR A 189 11.64 -2.52 -7.68
CA THR A 189 11.14 -2.47 -9.06
C THR A 189 11.71 -3.63 -9.88
N ILE A 190 12.98 -3.97 -9.69
CA ILE A 190 13.61 -5.14 -10.29
C ILE A 190 12.92 -6.42 -9.78
N GLY A 191 12.68 -6.52 -8.46
CA GLY A 191 11.94 -7.63 -7.87
C GLY A 191 10.51 -7.74 -8.38
N ALA A 192 9.80 -6.62 -8.55
CA ALA A 192 8.44 -6.61 -9.11
C ALA A 192 8.43 -7.07 -10.59
N TRP A 193 9.42 -6.65 -11.39
CA TRP A 193 9.59 -7.13 -12.75
C TRP A 193 9.88 -8.63 -12.79
N ALA A 194 10.82 -9.12 -12.00
CA ALA A 194 11.14 -10.55 -11.93
C ALA A 194 9.94 -11.38 -11.45
N THR A 195 9.16 -10.89 -10.50
CA THR A 195 7.90 -11.52 -10.07
C THR A 195 6.91 -11.65 -11.23
N ALA A 196 6.76 -10.61 -12.04
CA ALA A 196 5.92 -10.66 -13.23
C ALA A 196 6.43 -11.68 -14.26
N CYS A 197 7.76 -11.78 -14.44
CA CYS A 197 8.38 -12.81 -15.30
C CYS A 197 8.11 -14.22 -14.77
N VAL A 198 8.30 -14.47 -13.47
CA VAL A 198 8.02 -15.78 -12.84
C VAL A 198 6.56 -16.18 -13.04
N ASN A 199 5.63 -15.26 -12.81
CA ASN A 199 4.20 -15.49 -13.03
C ASN A 199 3.88 -15.81 -14.51
N ALA A 200 4.59 -15.16 -15.45
CA ALA A 200 4.48 -15.42 -16.88
C ALA A 200 5.22 -16.71 -17.35
N LYS A 201 5.80 -17.50 -16.43
CA LYS A 201 6.64 -18.69 -16.71
C LYS A 201 7.93 -18.39 -17.43
N LEU A 202 8.49 -17.20 -17.22
CA LEU A 202 9.74 -16.70 -17.81
C LEU A 202 10.82 -16.47 -16.73
N GLY A 203 10.77 -17.24 -15.63
CA GLY A 203 11.71 -17.08 -14.52
C GLY A 203 13.15 -17.42 -14.90
N GLN A 204 13.36 -18.49 -15.69
CA GLN A 204 14.68 -18.90 -16.14
C GLN A 204 15.28 -17.86 -17.09
N GLU A 205 14.49 -17.37 -18.05
CA GLU A 205 14.95 -16.35 -18.99
C GLU A 205 15.23 -15.01 -18.29
N ALA A 206 14.49 -14.70 -17.21
CA ALA A 206 14.75 -13.52 -16.40
C ALA A 206 16.09 -13.64 -15.65
N ASP A 207 16.41 -14.82 -15.14
CA ASP A 207 17.68 -15.12 -14.48
C ASP A 207 18.85 -14.99 -15.49
N GLU A 208 18.75 -15.65 -16.63
CA GLU A 208 19.73 -15.56 -17.74
C GLU A 208 19.93 -14.10 -18.18
N PHE A 209 18.85 -13.31 -18.31
CA PHE A 209 18.96 -11.91 -18.68
C PHE A 209 19.68 -11.07 -17.62
N LEU A 210 19.39 -11.29 -16.33
CA LEU A 210 20.06 -10.58 -15.25
C LEU A 210 21.52 -10.97 -15.10
N ASP A 211 21.86 -12.24 -15.36
CA ASP A 211 23.26 -12.69 -15.38
C ASP A 211 24.06 -12.02 -16.51
N LEU A 212 23.50 -11.96 -17.71
CA LEU A 212 24.12 -11.21 -18.80
C LEU A 212 24.26 -9.71 -18.49
N LEU A 213 23.28 -9.13 -17.81
CA LEU A 213 23.34 -7.73 -17.40
C LEU A 213 24.36 -7.50 -16.29
N LYS A 214 24.55 -8.45 -15.38
CA LYS A 214 25.60 -8.45 -14.35
C LYS A 214 26.97 -8.42 -14.95
N ASP A 215 27.24 -9.27 -15.95
CA ASP A 215 28.49 -9.36 -16.61
C ASP A 215 28.85 -8.07 -17.37
N GLN A 216 27.86 -7.38 -17.93
CA GLN A 216 28.07 -6.08 -18.57
C GLN A 216 28.38 -4.94 -17.58
N VAL A 217 27.93 -5.05 -16.33
CA VAL A 217 28.29 -4.10 -15.27
C VAL A 217 29.75 -4.27 -14.85
N ASN A 218 30.28 -5.51 -14.93
CA ASN A 218 31.60 -5.87 -14.45
C ASN A 218 32.65 -5.90 -15.56
N ASP A 219 32.26 -6.01 -16.84
CA ASP A 219 33.18 -6.10 -17.98
C ASP A 219 32.70 -5.24 -19.17
N SER A 220 33.66 -4.64 -19.88
CA SER A 220 33.44 -3.79 -21.06
C SER A 220 33.20 -4.56 -22.37
N GLY A 221 32.98 -5.85 -22.31
CA GLY A 221 32.89 -6.78 -23.45
C GLY A 221 31.47 -7.23 -23.79
N SER A 222 30.83 -6.56 -24.66
CA SER A 222 29.97 -6.87 -25.80
C SER A 222 28.89 -7.97 -25.74
N THR A 223 27.64 -7.59 -25.46
CA THR A 223 26.51 -7.91 -26.32
C THR A 223 25.65 -6.65 -26.48
N CYS A 224 25.15 -6.35 -27.68
CA CYS A 224 24.53 -5.04 -27.98
C CYS A 224 23.34 -4.72 -27.08
N LEU A 225 22.52 -5.71 -26.70
CA LEU A 225 21.30 -5.52 -25.90
C LEU A 225 21.60 -5.08 -24.47
N THR A 226 22.49 -5.80 -23.80
CA THR A 226 22.82 -5.53 -22.39
C THR A 226 23.66 -4.27 -22.24
N LYS A 227 24.51 -3.97 -23.19
CA LYS A 227 25.27 -2.72 -23.24
C LYS A 227 24.37 -1.52 -23.43
N ASP A 228 23.42 -1.56 -24.37
CA ASP A 228 22.47 -0.47 -24.59
C ASP A 228 21.57 -0.25 -23.39
N PHE A 229 21.14 -1.31 -22.70
CA PHE A 229 20.44 -1.22 -21.45
C PHE A 229 21.27 -0.53 -20.38
N TYR A 230 22.55 -0.96 -20.23
CA TYR A 230 23.47 -0.39 -19.27
C TYR A 230 23.76 1.09 -19.54
N ASP A 231 24.04 1.46 -20.77
CA ASP A 231 24.32 2.84 -21.17
C ASP A 231 23.11 3.75 -20.95
N THR A 232 21.91 3.27 -21.27
CA THR A 232 20.67 3.98 -21.01
C THR A 232 20.44 4.11 -19.50
N PHE A 233 20.66 3.03 -18.74
CA PHE A 233 20.51 3.01 -17.30
C PHE A 233 21.48 3.97 -16.62
N LYS A 234 22.76 3.99 -17.06
CA LYS A 234 23.79 4.88 -16.55
C LYS A 234 23.47 6.36 -16.79
N GLY A 235 22.81 6.67 -17.91
CA GLY A 235 22.39 8.02 -18.26
C GLY A 235 21.18 8.54 -17.46
N ILE A 236 20.52 7.72 -16.63
CA ILE A 236 19.39 8.15 -15.80
C ILE A 236 19.93 8.88 -14.57
N ALA A 237 19.38 10.06 -14.29
CA ALA A 237 19.65 10.79 -13.05
C ALA A 237 18.99 10.11 -11.85
N TRP A 238 19.72 9.23 -11.18
CA TRP A 238 19.24 8.42 -10.06
C TRP A 238 19.03 9.21 -8.76
N ASP A 239 19.36 10.50 -8.75
CA ASP A 239 19.13 11.36 -7.58
C ASP A 239 17.67 11.58 -7.28
N MET A 240 16.80 11.34 -8.26
CA MET A 240 15.36 11.44 -8.10
C MET A 240 14.75 10.03 -8.03
N ASN A 241 14.60 9.48 -6.84
CA ASN A 241 13.84 8.24 -6.60
C ASN A 241 12.33 8.53 -6.75
N THR A 242 11.94 9.06 -7.90
CA THR A 242 10.55 9.39 -8.22
C THR A 242 9.82 8.19 -8.77
N GLU A 243 8.50 8.17 -8.65
CA GLU A 243 7.65 7.13 -9.24
C GLU A 243 7.82 7.09 -10.78
N ALA A 244 8.07 8.24 -11.41
CA ALA A 244 8.34 8.31 -12.85
C ALA A 244 9.61 7.54 -13.22
N THR A 245 10.72 7.72 -12.47
CA THR A 245 11.98 7.00 -12.69
C THR A 245 11.82 5.50 -12.49
N LEU A 246 11.12 5.07 -11.44
CA LEU A 246 10.85 3.65 -11.17
C LEU A 246 9.94 3.03 -12.25
N THR A 247 8.96 3.76 -12.75
CA THR A 247 8.12 3.32 -13.86
C THR A 247 8.93 3.19 -15.15
N PHE A 248 9.81 4.15 -15.41
CA PHE A 248 10.72 4.09 -16.56
C PHE A 248 11.63 2.84 -16.49
N MET A 249 12.24 2.57 -15.32
CA MET A 249 13.06 1.39 -15.09
C MET A 249 12.28 0.08 -15.33
N TYR A 250 11.08 -0.03 -14.80
CA TYR A 250 10.24 -1.20 -15.02
C TYR A 250 9.95 -1.43 -16.51
N ASN A 251 9.61 -0.37 -17.23
CA ASN A 251 9.33 -0.44 -18.66
C ASN A 251 10.58 -0.79 -19.49
N MET A 252 11.76 -0.29 -19.08
CA MET A 252 13.03 -0.68 -19.68
C MET A 252 13.28 -2.18 -19.55
N LEU A 253 13.13 -2.73 -18.34
CA LEU A 253 13.28 -4.16 -18.09
C LEU A 253 12.30 -4.99 -18.93
N CYS A 254 11.03 -4.60 -19.00
CA CYS A 254 10.05 -5.29 -19.83
C CYS A 254 10.42 -5.26 -21.33
N THR A 255 10.86 -4.11 -21.82
CA THR A 255 11.24 -3.95 -23.24
C THR A 255 12.51 -4.74 -23.57
N ALA A 256 13.51 -4.70 -22.71
CA ALA A 256 14.74 -5.46 -22.87
C ALA A 256 14.47 -6.96 -22.85
N MET A 257 13.63 -7.43 -21.93
CA MET A 257 13.22 -8.83 -21.84
C MET A 257 12.47 -9.30 -23.10
N ASP A 258 11.56 -8.49 -23.64
CA ASP A 258 10.85 -8.85 -24.88
C ASP A 258 11.82 -9.03 -26.06
N ARG A 259 12.84 -8.20 -26.15
CA ARG A 259 13.89 -8.33 -27.18
C ARG A 259 14.82 -9.51 -26.94
N PHE A 260 15.18 -9.74 -25.69
CA PHE A 260 15.98 -10.91 -25.28
C PHE A 260 15.27 -12.21 -25.72
N LEU A 261 13.98 -12.33 -25.45
CA LEU A 261 13.18 -13.49 -25.84
C LEU A 261 13.08 -13.67 -27.37
N GLN A 262 13.11 -12.56 -28.13
CA GLN A 262 13.04 -12.61 -29.59
C GLN A 262 14.40 -12.85 -30.23
N ARG A 263 15.47 -12.98 -29.44
CA ARG A 263 16.86 -13.09 -29.91
C ARG A 263 17.23 -12.05 -30.97
N ARG A 264 16.71 -10.82 -30.80
CA ARG A 264 16.96 -9.71 -31.70
C ARG A 264 18.21 -8.99 -31.26
N ASP A 265 19.31 -9.24 -32.01
CA ASP A 265 20.51 -8.43 -31.93
C ASP A 265 20.23 -7.06 -32.55
N GLY A 266 20.71 -6.02 -31.92
CA GLY A 266 20.61 -4.66 -32.42
C GLY A 266 20.28 -3.64 -31.36
N ALA A 267 20.71 -2.41 -31.60
CA ALA A 267 20.51 -1.29 -30.70
C ALA A 267 19.04 -1.17 -30.26
N ILE A 268 18.84 -1.19 -28.95
CA ILE A 268 17.55 -0.87 -28.39
C ILE A 268 17.38 0.64 -28.55
N ALA A 269 16.78 1.06 -29.67
CA ALA A 269 16.12 2.35 -29.68
C ALA A 269 14.95 2.24 -28.68
N LEU A 270 15.26 2.48 -27.40
CA LEU A 270 14.27 2.65 -26.36
C LEU A 270 13.58 3.99 -26.63
N ASN A 271 12.71 4.03 -27.65
CA ASN A 271 11.69 5.07 -27.80
C ASN A 271 10.69 4.92 -26.66
N LEU A 272 11.21 4.96 -25.44
CA LEU A 272 10.41 5.11 -24.25
C LEU A 272 10.10 6.60 -24.17
N ASP A 273 8.90 6.94 -24.56
CA ASP A 273 8.38 8.27 -24.27
C ASP A 273 8.45 8.49 -22.76
N LYS A 274 9.43 9.30 -22.34
CA LYS A 274 9.64 9.65 -20.91
C LYS A 274 8.38 10.22 -20.28
N ASN A 275 7.47 10.77 -21.09
CA ASN A 275 6.24 11.40 -20.66
C ASN A 275 5.03 10.44 -20.67
N ASN A 276 5.12 9.29 -21.32
CA ASN A 276 4.04 8.31 -21.39
C ASN A 276 4.55 6.86 -21.37
N PRO A 277 5.06 6.40 -20.20
CA PRO A 277 5.67 5.08 -20.06
C PRO A 277 4.69 3.90 -20.24
N THR A 278 3.38 4.16 -20.31
CA THR A 278 2.34 3.13 -20.46
C THR A 278 2.11 2.65 -21.89
N ASN A 279 2.75 3.28 -22.88
CA ASN A 279 2.53 2.97 -24.32
C ASN A 279 3.40 1.82 -24.86
N SER A 280 4.27 1.19 -24.05
CA SER A 280 5.01 0.02 -24.55
C SER A 280 4.05 -1.18 -24.68
N LYS A 281 4.02 -1.80 -25.88
CA LYS A 281 3.24 -3.03 -26.13
C LYS A 281 3.66 -4.16 -25.18
N CYS A 282 4.89 -4.16 -24.72
CA CYS A 282 5.47 -5.11 -23.78
C CYS A 282 4.85 -5.04 -22.39
N TYR A 283 4.52 -3.83 -21.90
CA TYR A 283 3.90 -3.62 -20.60
C TYR A 283 2.59 -4.42 -20.42
N ARG A 284 1.80 -4.56 -21.48
CA ARG A 284 0.51 -5.29 -21.44
C ARG A 284 0.66 -6.81 -21.37
N LYS A 285 1.75 -7.36 -21.91
CA LYS A 285 1.99 -8.80 -21.95
C LYS A 285 2.40 -9.39 -20.62
N PHE A 286 3.15 -8.62 -19.80
CA PHE A 286 3.64 -9.06 -18.48
C PHE A 286 2.70 -8.73 -17.32
N LEU A 287 1.64 -7.96 -17.54
CA LEU A 287 0.67 -7.55 -16.52
C LEU A 287 -0.74 -8.11 -16.74
N ALA A 288 -0.93 -8.90 -17.80
CA ALA A 288 -2.21 -9.63 -18.05
C ALA A 288 -2.34 -10.86 -17.09
#